data_dfd8a7a112761474f24fdb13eda67880
#
_entry.id   dfd8a7a112761474f24fdb13eda67880
#
_cell.length_a   1.000
_cell.length_b   1.000
_cell.length_c   1.000
_cell.angle_alpha   90.00
_cell.angle_beta   90.00
_cell.angle_gamma   90.00
#
_symmetry.space_group_name_H-M   'P 1'
#
loop_
_entity.id
_entity.type
_entity.pdbx_description
1 polymer ?
#
loop_
_entity_poly.entity_id
_entity_poly.type
_entity_poly.pdbx_seq_one_letter_code
_entity_poly.pdbx_strand_id
1 'polypeptide(L)'
;NKAKAAVAWLIKKGFTPTQIADSFAIAAGGAGFYRNRIKDLMKKGVSKAEAEKQAWLEFQETTEKSQQSSRADLISQQQASPLGRTLLAWANTPMQYMRIQEKAFRDLINGRGDTKTNVSKIAYYGLIQSVIFGGLQNALFGHYLDDEEDLDDEDWSKSLNRTVDTVIDGQLRGFGVGGNLITALRAGATEFLRQEEKAYDDKYFTQPDHARTLLALTSVSPVIGSKLKKLYSAATEWNYNRDAISEMGMDIDNPAIDAGANVIEALTNLPTKRIVQKIDNLRDAAQGDNQMWQRISMVLGYPGWSIGAESDREESVREAKSEGKKNRKNNKSQQSNAAAESENKRDQQRQRNSGQTVTCAAVTGGGTRCKNKTKSGGAYCSYHEKVPQSSTQVQCSHVKKGGKRCKMKTKNKSGKCMYHD
;
A
#
# COMPACT_ATOMS: atom_id res chain seq x y z
N ASN A 1 23.78 -20.70 -12.88
CA ASN A 1 22.35 -20.75 -12.63
C ASN A 1 21.62 -19.88 -13.69
N LYS A 2 21.04 -20.56 -14.71
CA LYS A 2 20.47 -19.91 -15.92
C LYS A 2 19.37 -18.88 -15.57
N ALA A 3 18.56 -19.14 -14.56
CA ALA A 3 17.51 -18.23 -14.12
C ALA A 3 18.09 -16.91 -13.56
N LYS A 4 19.13 -16.96 -12.74
CA LYS A 4 19.80 -15.74 -12.23
C LYS A 4 20.46 -14.94 -13.36
N ALA A 5 21.05 -15.63 -14.36
CA ALA A 5 21.64 -14.97 -15.52
C ALA A 5 20.57 -14.31 -16.39
N ALA A 6 19.43 -14.96 -16.62
CA ALA A 6 18.31 -14.38 -17.37
C ALA A 6 17.73 -13.14 -16.66
N VAL A 7 17.52 -13.20 -15.36
CA VAL A 7 17.04 -12.05 -14.57
C VAL A 7 18.05 -10.90 -14.60
N ALA A 8 19.35 -11.18 -14.42
CA ALA A 8 20.39 -10.16 -14.50
C ALA A 8 20.47 -9.52 -15.91
N TRP A 9 20.28 -10.32 -16.96
CA TRP A 9 20.23 -9.82 -18.33
C TRP A 9 19.00 -8.92 -18.57
N LEU A 10 17.80 -9.34 -18.11
CA LEU A 10 16.57 -8.55 -18.20
C LEU A 10 16.69 -7.21 -17.46
N ILE A 11 17.22 -7.24 -16.24
CA ILE A 11 17.46 -6.00 -15.46
C ILE A 11 18.43 -5.09 -16.24
N LYS A 12 19.58 -5.62 -16.70
CA LYS A 12 20.55 -4.85 -17.47
C LYS A 12 19.94 -4.23 -18.73
N LYS A 13 19.14 -4.97 -19.47
CA LYS A 13 18.46 -4.47 -20.67
C LYS A 13 17.34 -3.49 -20.34
N GLY A 14 16.61 -3.72 -19.26
CA GLY A 14 15.57 -2.80 -18.78
C GLY A 14 16.12 -1.41 -18.38
N PHE A 15 17.38 -1.33 -17.94
CA PHE A 15 18.03 -0.06 -17.65
C PHE A 15 18.64 0.65 -18.88
N THR A 16 18.65 0.03 -20.04
CA THR A 16 19.22 0.64 -21.26
C THR A 16 18.59 2.00 -21.61
N PRO A 17 17.25 2.18 -21.58
CA PRO A 17 16.63 3.49 -21.85
C PRO A 17 17.06 4.56 -20.84
N THR A 18 17.17 4.20 -19.57
CA THR A 18 17.64 5.11 -18.51
C THR A 18 19.09 5.52 -18.75
N GLN A 19 19.96 4.56 -19.10
CA GLN A 19 21.36 4.85 -19.42
C GLN A 19 21.51 5.78 -20.63
N ILE A 20 20.66 5.61 -21.65
CA ILE A 20 20.65 6.49 -22.84
C ILE A 20 20.20 7.90 -22.42
N ALA A 21 19.10 8.01 -21.64
CA ALA A 21 18.61 9.29 -21.17
C ALA A 21 19.62 10.01 -20.29
N ASP A 22 20.27 9.32 -19.35
CA ASP A 22 21.32 9.87 -18.51
C ASP A 22 22.53 10.32 -19.33
N SER A 23 22.97 9.51 -20.28
CA SER A 23 24.08 9.85 -21.18
C SER A 23 23.77 11.08 -22.02
N PHE A 24 22.53 11.18 -22.51
CA PHE A 24 22.08 12.36 -23.25
C PHE A 24 22.03 13.62 -22.35
N ALA A 25 21.48 13.51 -21.15
CA ALA A 25 21.41 14.62 -20.20
C ALA A 25 22.80 15.11 -19.79
N ILE A 26 23.74 14.19 -19.53
CA ILE A 26 25.13 14.50 -19.23
C ILE A 26 25.83 15.16 -20.44
N ALA A 27 25.64 14.61 -21.63
CA ALA A 27 26.25 15.15 -22.83
C ALA A 27 25.72 16.53 -23.18
N ALA A 28 24.40 16.74 -23.17
CA ALA A 28 23.76 18.00 -23.50
C ALA A 28 24.05 19.10 -22.48
N GLY A 29 23.83 18.81 -21.19
CA GLY A 29 24.10 19.73 -20.08
C GLY A 29 25.59 20.00 -19.90
N GLY A 30 26.39 18.94 -19.96
CA GLY A 30 27.85 19.01 -19.83
C GLY A 30 28.54 19.77 -20.96
N ALA A 31 28.06 19.64 -22.20
CA ALA A 31 28.62 20.38 -23.32
C ALA A 31 28.49 21.89 -23.14
N GLY A 32 27.36 22.35 -22.59
CA GLY A 32 27.17 23.77 -22.26
C GLY A 32 28.19 24.26 -21.20
N PHE A 33 28.27 23.52 -20.09
CA PHE A 33 29.23 23.84 -19.03
C PHE A 33 30.68 23.84 -19.55
N TYR A 34 31.10 22.78 -20.24
CA TYR A 34 32.44 22.61 -20.77
C TYR A 34 32.85 23.74 -21.70
N ARG A 35 31.99 24.07 -22.68
CA ARG A 35 32.24 25.17 -23.64
C ARG A 35 32.36 26.55 -22.95
N ASN A 36 31.46 26.82 -22.00
CA ASN A 36 31.49 28.10 -21.29
C ASN A 36 32.75 28.19 -20.42
N ARG A 37 33.13 27.11 -19.79
CA ARG A 37 34.32 27.10 -18.93
C ARG A 37 35.62 27.29 -19.70
N ILE A 38 35.75 26.67 -20.88
CA ILE A 38 36.88 26.94 -21.79
C ILE A 38 36.95 28.41 -22.14
N LYS A 39 35.82 29.02 -22.53
CA LYS A 39 35.77 30.45 -22.88
C LYS A 39 36.25 31.33 -21.71
N ASP A 40 35.82 31.03 -20.50
CA ASP A 40 36.16 31.79 -19.30
C ASP A 40 37.64 31.65 -18.94
N LEU A 41 38.22 30.46 -19.08
CA LEU A 41 39.63 30.22 -18.84
C LEU A 41 40.49 30.91 -19.91
N MET A 42 40.09 30.85 -21.16
CA MET A 42 40.79 31.57 -22.24
C MET A 42 40.73 33.07 -22.07
N LYS A 43 39.62 33.66 -21.61
CA LYS A 43 39.52 35.09 -21.23
C LYS A 43 40.49 35.48 -20.12
N LYS A 44 40.88 34.55 -19.25
CA LYS A 44 41.83 34.72 -18.19
C LYS A 44 43.29 34.50 -18.65
N GLY A 45 43.53 34.30 -19.94
CA GLY A 45 44.87 34.15 -20.52
C GLY A 45 45.39 32.71 -20.50
N VAL A 46 44.58 31.72 -20.14
CA VAL A 46 44.97 30.31 -20.18
C VAL A 46 45.05 29.83 -21.64
N SER A 47 46.04 29.06 -22.01
CA SER A 47 46.15 28.47 -23.35
C SER A 47 44.94 27.52 -23.61
N LYS A 48 44.54 27.40 -24.88
CA LYS A 48 43.41 26.57 -25.25
C LYS A 48 43.54 25.13 -24.75
N ALA A 49 44.70 24.50 -24.93
CA ALA A 49 44.93 23.12 -24.53
C ALA A 49 44.83 22.94 -23.01
N GLU A 50 45.34 23.86 -22.23
CA GLU A 50 45.25 23.81 -20.77
C GLU A 50 43.83 24.16 -20.29
N ALA A 51 43.13 25.10 -20.95
CA ALA A 51 41.72 25.43 -20.69
C ALA A 51 40.82 24.25 -20.95
N GLU A 52 41.02 23.48 -22.01
CA GLU A 52 40.26 22.24 -22.29
C GLU A 52 40.47 21.19 -21.20
N LYS A 53 41.71 20.97 -20.77
CA LYS A 53 42.07 20.04 -19.70
C LYS A 53 41.43 20.42 -18.36
N GLN A 54 41.57 21.68 -17.97
CA GLN A 54 40.97 22.18 -16.71
C GLN A 54 39.45 22.14 -16.76
N ALA A 55 38.84 22.58 -17.85
CA ALA A 55 37.38 22.51 -18.03
C ALA A 55 36.85 21.08 -17.95
N TRP A 56 37.59 20.10 -18.47
CA TRP A 56 37.24 18.70 -18.37
C TRP A 56 37.31 18.17 -16.94
N LEU A 57 38.34 18.47 -16.21
CA LEU A 57 38.49 18.09 -14.80
C LEU A 57 37.37 18.69 -13.94
N GLU A 58 37.12 19.99 -14.13
CA GLU A 58 36.03 20.69 -13.41
C GLU A 58 34.66 20.15 -13.78
N PHE A 59 34.43 19.75 -15.04
CA PHE A 59 33.21 19.11 -15.46
C PHE A 59 33.02 17.76 -14.77
N GLN A 60 34.04 16.92 -14.72
CA GLN A 60 33.99 15.64 -14.00
C GLN A 60 33.69 15.85 -12.52
N GLU A 61 34.41 16.76 -11.87
CA GLU A 61 34.23 17.08 -10.45
C GLU A 61 32.81 17.62 -10.16
N THR A 62 32.30 18.50 -11.03
CA THR A 62 30.96 19.06 -10.89
C THR A 62 29.89 17.99 -11.09
N THR A 63 30.09 17.10 -12.07
CA THR A 63 29.16 15.99 -12.32
C THR A 63 29.12 15.02 -11.13
N GLU A 64 30.30 14.64 -10.59
CA GLU A 64 30.37 13.78 -9.40
C GLU A 64 29.75 14.43 -8.16
N LYS A 65 29.90 15.74 -7.99
CA LYS A 65 29.31 16.48 -6.86
C LYS A 65 27.81 16.69 -7.00
N SER A 66 27.28 16.78 -8.22
CA SER A 66 25.86 17.02 -8.48
C SER A 66 25.05 15.75 -8.56
N GLN A 67 25.66 14.61 -8.86
CA GLN A 67 24.96 13.32 -8.90
C GLN A 67 24.83 12.70 -7.50
N GLN A 68 23.85 11.81 -7.35
CA GLN A 68 23.70 10.99 -6.15
C GLN A 68 24.91 10.06 -6.02
N SER A 69 25.81 10.39 -5.11
CA SER A 69 26.99 9.57 -4.86
C SER A 69 26.80 8.75 -3.58
N SER A 70 27.17 7.47 -3.65
CA SER A 70 27.27 6.59 -2.48
C SER A 70 28.66 6.63 -1.82
N ARG A 71 29.55 7.50 -2.30
CA ARG A 71 30.90 7.67 -1.74
C ARG A 71 30.84 8.15 -0.31
N ALA A 72 31.68 7.59 0.56
CA ALA A 72 31.66 7.85 1.99
C ALA A 72 31.91 9.33 2.34
N ASP A 73 32.68 10.06 1.50
CA ASP A 73 32.98 11.48 1.65
C ASP A 73 31.85 12.43 1.21
N LEU A 74 30.84 11.89 0.47
CA LEU A 74 29.71 12.66 -0.05
C LEU A 74 28.38 12.35 0.65
N ILE A 75 28.31 11.29 1.47
CA ILE A 75 27.15 10.98 2.28
C ILE A 75 27.18 11.72 3.63
N SER A 76 26.00 11.98 4.20
CA SER A 76 25.92 12.61 5.53
C SER A 76 26.23 11.59 6.64
N GLN A 77 26.67 12.10 7.82
CA GLN A 77 26.85 11.26 9.00
C GLN A 77 25.56 10.52 9.40
N GLN A 78 24.39 11.12 9.15
CA GLN A 78 23.10 10.47 9.40
C GLN A 78 22.91 9.20 8.54
N GLN A 79 23.55 9.13 7.39
CA GLN A 79 23.52 7.96 6.49
C GLN A 79 24.66 6.96 6.76
N ALA A 80 25.53 7.20 7.72
CA ALA A 80 26.63 6.30 8.05
C ALA A 80 26.11 4.94 8.60
N SER A 81 25.00 4.96 9.35
CA SER A 81 24.39 3.75 9.92
C SER A 81 23.46 3.05 8.92
N PRO A 82 23.25 1.71 9.04
CA PRO A 82 22.27 0.99 8.22
C PRO A 82 20.85 1.57 8.33
N LEU A 83 20.41 1.94 9.54
CA LEU A 83 19.12 2.56 9.77
C LEU A 83 19.01 3.91 9.08
N GLY A 84 20.04 4.76 9.21
CA GLY A 84 20.11 6.05 8.53
C GLY A 84 20.05 5.90 7.02
N ARG A 85 20.72 4.92 6.42
CA ARG A 85 20.64 4.63 4.98
C ARG A 85 19.23 4.22 4.56
N THR A 86 18.54 3.45 5.39
CA THR A 86 17.15 3.03 5.11
C THR A 86 16.16 4.19 5.19
N LEU A 87 16.30 5.05 6.21
CA LEU A 87 15.44 6.22 6.39
C LEU A 87 15.72 7.33 5.36
N LEU A 88 17.00 7.52 5.02
CA LEU A 88 17.45 8.58 4.10
C LEU A 88 17.75 8.05 2.70
N ALA A 89 17.24 6.88 2.33
CA ALA A 89 17.31 6.40 0.97
C ALA A 89 16.71 7.46 0.03
N TRP A 90 17.47 7.82 -1.03
CA TRP A 90 17.10 8.86 -1.99
C TRP A 90 17.14 10.31 -1.46
N ALA A 91 17.52 10.54 -0.19
CA ALA A 91 17.63 11.87 0.37
C ALA A 91 18.98 12.57 0.07
N ASN A 92 19.93 11.91 -0.59
CA ASN A 92 21.24 12.49 -0.90
C ASN A 92 21.16 13.81 -1.65
N THR A 93 20.37 13.86 -2.70
CA THR A 93 20.20 15.07 -3.53
C THR A 93 19.58 16.22 -2.76
N PRO A 94 18.40 16.06 -2.09
CA PRO A 94 17.86 17.12 -1.25
C PRO A 94 18.82 17.61 -0.15
N MET A 95 19.50 16.70 0.52
CA MET A 95 20.48 17.05 1.56
C MET A 95 21.70 17.79 1.00
N GLN A 96 22.12 17.46 -0.21
CA GLN A 96 23.20 18.17 -0.89
C GLN A 96 22.77 19.58 -1.29
N TYR A 97 21.57 19.74 -1.83
CA TYR A 97 21.03 21.05 -2.18
C TYR A 97 20.87 21.95 -0.96
N MET A 98 20.39 21.39 0.14
CA MET A 98 20.31 22.11 1.41
C MET A 98 21.68 22.59 1.87
N ARG A 99 22.72 21.76 1.80
CA ARG A 99 24.10 22.17 2.14
C ARG A 99 24.64 23.28 1.24
N ILE A 100 24.31 23.22 -0.06
CA ILE A 100 24.74 24.29 -1.01
C ILE A 100 24.01 25.61 -0.65
N GLN A 101 22.72 25.56 -0.37
CA GLN A 101 21.93 26.72 0.05
C GLN A 101 22.44 27.29 1.38
N GLU A 102 22.64 26.44 2.38
CA GLU A 102 23.14 26.83 3.70
C GLU A 102 24.52 27.50 3.58
N LYS A 103 25.42 26.91 2.78
CA LYS A 103 26.76 27.53 2.52
C LYS A 103 26.60 28.88 1.83
N ALA A 104 25.77 28.97 0.77
CA ALA A 104 25.58 30.23 0.07
C ALA A 104 24.96 31.31 0.96
N PHE A 105 24.05 30.92 1.86
CA PHE A 105 23.44 31.82 2.84
C PHE A 105 24.43 32.30 3.89
N ARG A 106 25.28 31.40 4.42
CA ARG A 106 26.35 31.77 5.35
C ARG A 106 27.43 32.69 4.68
N ASP A 107 27.76 32.39 3.43
CA ASP A 107 28.72 33.22 2.68
C ASP A 107 28.13 34.61 2.40
N LEU A 108 26.80 34.70 2.13
CA LEU A 108 26.12 35.96 1.95
C LEU A 108 26.13 36.82 3.23
N ILE A 109 25.78 36.23 4.39
CA ILE A 109 25.75 36.94 5.68
C ILE A 109 27.15 37.40 6.07
N ASN A 110 28.18 36.58 5.81
CA ASN A 110 29.55 36.89 6.18
C ASN A 110 30.28 37.72 5.11
N GLY A 111 29.60 38.19 4.06
CA GLY A 111 30.21 38.98 3.00
C GLY A 111 31.27 38.23 2.18
N ARG A 112 31.18 36.89 2.10
CA ARG A 112 32.12 36.04 1.39
C ARG A 112 31.64 35.74 -0.03
N GLY A 113 32.55 35.89 -0.97
CA GLY A 113 32.29 35.63 -2.38
C GLY A 113 31.42 36.69 -3.03
N ASP A 114 30.93 36.36 -4.23
CA ASP A 114 30.07 37.27 -4.99
C ASP A 114 28.59 37.11 -4.54
N THR A 115 27.97 38.22 -4.13
CA THR A 115 26.58 38.28 -3.65
C THR A 115 25.63 37.76 -4.69
N LYS A 116 25.77 38.10 -5.96
CA LYS A 116 24.89 37.64 -7.05
C LYS A 116 24.97 36.13 -7.20
N THR A 117 26.15 35.56 -7.14
CA THR A 117 26.36 34.10 -7.21
C THR A 117 25.73 33.40 -6.03
N ASN A 118 25.84 33.91 -4.80
CA ASN A 118 25.26 33.30 -3.62
C ASN A 118 23.75 33.39 -3.65
N VAL A 119 23.14 34.52 -4.00
CA VAL A 119 21.69 34.69 -4.18
C VAL A 119 21.18 33.76 -5.27
N SER A 120 21.87 33.66 -6.42
CA SER A 120 21.48 32.74 -7.50
C SER A 120 21.48 31.28 -7.06
N LYS A 121 22.44 30.84 -6.25
CA LYS A 121 22.47 29.47 -5.70
C LYS A 121 21.28 29.23 -4.77
N ILE A 122 20.99 30.16 -3.87
CA ILE A 122 19.83 30.03 -2.96
C ILE A 122 18.53 29.94 -3.76
N ALA A 123 18.33 30.83 -4.72
CA ALA A 123 17.12 30.83 -5.55
C ALA A 123 17.01 29.54 -6.39
N TYR A 124 18.10 29.12 -7.04
CA TYR A 124 18.11 27.95 -7.91
C TYR A 124 17.84 26.65 -7.15
N TYR A 125 18.63 26.36 -6.12
CA TYR A 125 18.49 25.11 -5.35
C TYR A 125 17.32 25.13 -4.36
N GLY A 126 16.88 26.32 -3.93
CA GLY A 126 15.77 26.48 -3.00
C GLY A 126 14.38 26.41 -3.68
N LEU A 127 14.28 26.93 -4.89
CA LEU A 127 12.98 27.09 -5.55
C LEU A 127 13.00 26.59 -7.00
N ILE A 128 13.84 27.17 -7.86
CA ILE A 128 13.74 26.98 -9.31
C ILE A 128 13.84 25.52 -9.70
N GLN A 129 14.78 24.80 -9.13
CA GLN A 129 14.99 23.38 -9.44
C GLN A 129 13.80 22.53 -9.02
N SER A 130 13.23 22.77 -7.83
CA SER A 130 12.06 22.03 -7.36
C SER A 130 10.83 22.32 -8.22
N VAL A 131 10.64 23.56 -8.67
CA VAL A 131 9.56 23.95 -9.61
C VAL A 131 9.74 23.26 -10.97
N ILE A 132 10.97 23.25 -11.51
CA ILE A 132 11.27 22.59 -12.79
C ILE A 132 10.98 21.09 -12.67
N PHE A 133 11.43 20.42 -11.62
CA PHE A 133 11.17 18.98 -11.42
C PHE A 133 9.70 18.68 -11.17
N GLY A 134 9.01 19.48 -10.35
CA GLY A 134 7.58 19.35 -10.10
C GLY A 134 6.76 19.58 -11.38
N GLY A 135 7.09 20.63 -12.15
CA GLY A 135 6.47 20.90 -13.44
C GLY A 135 6.72 19.78 -14.45
N LEU A 136 7.95 19.26 -14.50
CA LEU A 136 8.29 18.14 -15.39
C LEU A 136 7.57 16.85 -14.99
N GLN A 137 7.48 16.56 -13.69
CA GLN A 137 6.71 15.42 -13.18
C GLN A 137 5.23 15.56 -13.54
N ASN A 138 4.64 16.74 -13.34
CA ASN A 138 3.25 16.98 -13.72
C ASN A 138 3.04 16.87 -15.24
N ALA A 139 3.95 17.40 -16.06
CA ALA A 139 3.85 17.29 -17.51
C ALA A 139 4.02 15.86 -18.04
N LEU A 140 4.88 15.06 -17.42
CA LEU A 140 5.14 13.68 -17.86
C LEU A 140 4.22 12.64 -17.21
N PHE A 141 3.77 12.91 -15.99
CA PHE A 141 3.08 11.93 -15.15
C PHE A 141 1.78 12.46 -14.53
N GLY A 142 1.41 13.70 -14.76
CA GLY A 142 0.20 14.31 -14.21
C GLY A 142 -1.07 13.54 -14.59
N HIS A 143 -1.14 13.10 -15.84
CA HIS A 143 -2.22 12.22 -16.32
C HIS A 143 -2.28 10.84 -15.63
N TYR A 144 -1.19 10.39 -15.01
CA TYR A 144 -1.14 9.11 -14.30
C TYR A 144 -1.59 9.19 -12.85
N LEU A 145 -1.82 10.39 -12.33
CA LEU A 145 -2.11 10.62 -10.92
C LEU A 145 -3.55 11.08 -10.69
N ASP A 146 -4.26 11.45 -11.73
CA ASP A 146 -5.66 11.83 -11.68
C ASP A 146 -6.53 10.64 -12.11
N ASP A 147 -7.25 10.08 -11.13
CA ASP A 147 -8.42 9.24 -11.36
C ASP A 147 -9.51 10.17 -11.90
N GLU A 148 -9.69 10.12 -13.22
CA GLU A 148 -10.85 10.55 -14.02
C GLU A 148 -11.56 11.89 -13.76
N GLU A 149 -11.79 12.54 -14.91
CA GLU A 149 -12.86 13.47 -15.27
C GLU A 149 -12.68 14.94 -14.89
N ASP A 150 -12.73 15.72 -15.97
CA ASP A 150 -12.87 17.15 -16.12
C ASP A 150 -11.61 18.00 -16.03
N LEU A 151 -11.09 18.35 -17.22
CA LEU A 151 -10.10 19.42 -17.48
C LEU A 151 -10.74 20.81 -17.24
N ASP A 152 -11.27 21.05 -16.05
CA ASP A 152 -11.80 22.35 -15.66
C ASP A 152 -10.74 23.17 -14.88
N ASP A 153 -10.99 24.46 -14.68
CA ASP A 153 -10.12 25.42 -13.98
C ASP A 153 -9.65 24.95 -12.57
N GLU A 154 -10.34 23.98 -11.99
CA GLU A 154 -9.96 23.31 -10.74
C GLU A 154 -8.65 22.52 -10.85
N ASP A 155 -8.31 22.00 -12.04
CA ASP A 155 -7.12 21.16 -12.24
C ASP A 155 -5.83 21.98 -12.17
N TRP A 156 -5.86 23.24 -12.58
CA TRP A 156 -4.70 24.11 -12.45
C TRP A 156 -4.35 24.40 -10.99
N SER A 157 -5.34 24.63 -10.16
CA SER A 157 -5.14 24.86 -8.72
C SER A 157 -4.62 23.60 -8.02
N LYS A 158 -5.11 22.42 -8.39
CA LYS A 158 -4.61 21.12 -7.90
C LYS A 158 -3.16 20.86 -8.33
N SER A 159 -2.84 21.14 -9.60
CA SER A 159 -1.47 21.01 -10.13
C SER A 159 -0.50 21.97 -9.45
N LEU A 160 -0.92 23.22 -9.21
CA LEU A 160 -0.12 24.20 -8.48
C LEU A 160 0.13 23.75 -7.04
N ASN A 161 -0.91 23.30 -6.34
CA ASN A 161 -0.78 22.80 -4.98
C ASN A 161 0.17 21.61 -4.89
N ARG A 162 0.11 20.66 -5.84
CA ARG A 162 1.06 19.52 -5.92
C ARG A 162 2.50 20.01 -6.13
N THR A 163 2.68 21.03 -6.99
CA THR A 163 4.01 21.61 -7.22
C THR A 163 4.55 22.27 -5.96
N VAL A 164 3.72 23.05 -5.26
CA VAL A 164 4.09 23.68 -3.97
C VAL A 164 4.42 22.60 -2.93
N ASP A 165 3.63 21.55 -2.84
CA ASP A 165 3.87 20.42 -1.95
C ASP A 165 5.21 19.73 -2.26
N THR A 166 5.51 19.53 -3.53
CA THR A 166 6.80 18.94 -3.97
C THR A 166 7.98 19.82 -3.58
N VAL A 167 7.85 21.15 -3.70
CA VAL A 167 8.88 22.10 -3.28
C VAL A 167 9.11 22.02 -1.78
N ILE A 168 8.03 22.08 -1.00
CA ILE A 168 8.10 22.02 0.48
C ILE A 168 8.71 20.70 0.92
N ASP A 169 8.25 19.58 0.39
CA ASP A 169 8.76 18.25 0.75
C ASP A 169 10.24 18.07 0.34
N GLY A 170 10.62 18.60 -0.81
CA GLY A 170 12.03 18.64 -1.25
C GLY A 170 12.93 19.39 -0.28
N GLN A 171 12.50 20.55 0.19
CA GLN A 171 13.25 21.33 1.18
C GLN A 171 13.28 20.64 2.55
N LEU A 172 12.14 20.14 3.03
CA LEU A 172 12.07 19.42 4.30
C LEU A 172 13.01 18.21 4.31
N ARG A 173 13.00 17.39 3.27
CA ARG A 173 13.91 16.23 3.14
C ARG A 173 15.38 16.60 3.17
N GLY A 174 15.72 17.82 2.79
CA GLY A 174 17.08 18.38 2.90
C GLY A 174 17.60 18.44 4.33
N PHE A 175 16.74 18.52 5.34
CA PHE A 175 17.10 18.48 6.76
C PHE A 175 17.36 17.07 7.31
N GLY A 176 17.40 16.05 6.44
CA GLY A 176 17.72 14.68 6.81
C GLY A 176 16.60 13.98 7.55
N VAL A 177 16.91 13.20 8.60
CA VAL A 177 15.90 12.38 9.33
C VAL A 177 14.78 13.22 9.89
N GLY A 178 15.08 14.36 10.50
CA GLY A 178 14.06 15.27 11.05
C GLY A 178 13.11 15.79 9.97
N GLY A 179 13.66 16.19 8.84
CA GLY A 179 12.86 16.65 7.70
C GLY A 179 12.00 15.55 7.10
N ASN A 180 12.53 14.33 6.93
CA ASN A 180 11.74 13.19 6.47
C ASN A 180 10.58 12.85 7.42
N LEU A 181 10.79 12.98 8.74
CA LEU A 181 9.73 12.76 9.72
C LEU A 181 8.61 13.80 9.56
N ILE A 182 8.97 15.08 9.42
CA ILE A 182 7.99 16.16 9.21
C ILE A 182 7.22 15.93 7.91
N THR A 183 7.90 15.58 6.82
CA THR A 183 7.27 15.23 5.54
C THR A 183 6.29 14.07 5.69
N ALA A 184 6.67 13.03 6.43
CA ALA A 184 5.80 11.88 6.66
C ALA A 184 4.56 12.22 7.51
N LEU A 185 4.73 13.03 8.56
CA LEU A 185 3.61 13.51 9.37
C LEU A 185 2.66 14.38 8.55
N ARG A 186 3.20 15.27 7.71
CA ARG A 186 2.41 16.07 6.78
C ARG A 186 1.63 15.21 5.79
N ALA A 187 2.29 14.24 5.15
CA ALA A 187 1.64 13.31 4.23
C ALA A 187 0.54 12.49 4.91
N GLY A 188 0.77 12.04 6.16
CA GLY A 188 -0.23 11.36 6.97
C GLY A 188 -1.43 12.24 7.29
N ALA A 189 -1.20 13.50 7.69
CA ALA A 189 -2.26 14.45 7.99
C ALA A 189 -3.09 14.79 6.73
N THR A 190 -2.44 15.03 5.60
CA THR A 190 -3.12 15.31 4.33
C THR A 190 -3.97 14.11 3.89
N GLU A 191 -3.42 12.89 3.99
CA GLU A 191 -4.19 11.70 3.63
C GLU A 191 -5.35 11.44 4.59
N PHE A 192 -5.17 11.71 5.90
CA PHE A 192 -6.26 11.62 6.87
C PHE A 192 -7.40 12.58 6.51
N LEU A 193 -7.10 13.85 6.26
CA LEU A 193 -8.11 14.84 5.87
C LEU A 193 -8.82 14.43 4.57
N ARG A 194 -8.08 13.92 3.59
CA ARG A 194 -8.65 13.43 2.34
C ARG A 194 -9.58 12.23 2.55
N GLN A 195 -9.28 11.34 3.47
CA GLN A 195 -10.14 10.20 3.78
C GLN A 195 -11.41 10.64 4.53
N GLU A 196 -11.30 11.61 5.43
CA GLU A 196 -12.46 12.20 6.09
C GLU A 196 -13.36 12.96 5.10
N GLU A 197 -12.77 13.75 4.19
CA GLU A 197 -13.50 14.47 3.15
C GLU A 197 -14.32 13.50 2.27
N LYS A 198 -13.72 12.39 1.83
CA LYS A 198 -14.42 11.34 1.07
C LYS A 198 -15.60 10.71 1.81
N ALA A 199 -15.58 10.68 3.13
CA ALA A 199 -16.67 10.15 3.93
C ALA A 199 -17.90 11.07 3.95
N TYR A 200 -17.68 12.39 3.75
CA TYR A 200 -18.73 13.40 3.72
C TYR A 200 -19.16 13.77 2.29
N ASP A 201 -18.46 13.28 1.27
CA ASP A 201 -18.80 13.53 -0.13
C ASP A 201 -19.95 12.64 -0.59
N ASP A 202 -21.09 13.25 -0.93
CA ASP A 202 -22.28 12.56 -1.40
C ASP A 202 -22.03 11.71 -2.67
N LYS A 203 -21.02 12.06 -3.46
CA LYS A 203 -20.66 11.34 -4.70
C LYS A 203 -20.01 9.98 -4.42
N TYR A 204 -19.25 9.86 -3.34
CA TYR A 204 -18.45 8.66 -3.10
C TYR A 204 -18.95 7.78 -1.95
N PHE A 205 -19.59 8.32 -0.95
CA PHE A 205 -20.12 7.67 0.26
C PHE A 205 -19.36 6.40 0.69
N THR A 206 -18.03 6.51 0.72
CA THR A 206 -17.13 5.41 1.05
C THR A 206 -16.59 5.57 2.47
N GLN A 207 -16.54 4.49 3.23
CA GLN A 207 -15.93 4.54 4.56
C GLN A 207 -14.47 4.98 4.47
N PRO A 208 -14.01 5.85 5.39
CA PRO A 208 -12.61 6.30 5.44
C PRO A 208 -11.64 5.11 5.54
N ASP A 209 -10.64 5.10 4.69
CA ASP A 209 -9.59 4.07 4.73
C ASP A 209 -8.37 4.55 5.51
N HIS A 210 -8.43 4.43 6.83
CA HIS A 210 -7.35 4.84 7.71
C HIS A 210 -6.05 4.02 7.53
N ALA A 211 -6.10 2.87 6.85
CA ALA A 211 -4.89 2.14 6.50
C ALA A 211 -4.03 2.93 5.50
N ARG A 212 -4.65 3.72 4.60
CA ARG A 212 -3.94 4.64 3.70
C ARG A 212 -3.22 5.75 4.48
N THR A 213 -3.84 6.29 5.52
CA THR A 213 -3.21 7.27 6.42
C THR A 213 -1.97 6.70 7.09
N LEU A 214 -2.04 5.47 7.61
CA LEU A 214 -0.89 4.78 8.17
C LEU A 214 0.20 4.53 7.13
N LEU A 215 -0.18 4.16 5.90
CA LEU A 215 0.77 4.00 4.80
C LEU A 215 1.45 5.32 4.40
N ALA A 216 0.74 6.43 4.46
CA ALA A 216 1.31 7.75 4.20
C ALA A 216 2.40 8.10 5.22
N LEU A 217 2.22 7.75 6.49
CA LEU A 217 3.23 7.92 7.54
C LEU A 217 4.51 7.10 7.27
N THR A 218 4.41 5.96 6.57
CA THR A 218 5.59 5.14 6.20
C THR A 218 6.50 5.82 5.17
N SER A 219 6.11 6.95 4.60
CA SER A 219 6.92 7.77 3.69
C SER A 219 8.20 8.33 4.35
N VAL A 220 8.31 8.24 5.68
CA VAL A 220 9.57 8.51 6.41
C VAL A 220 10.73 7.68 5.86
N SER A 221 10.45 6.46 5.38
CA SER A 221 11.41 5.62 4.67
C SER A 221 10.83 5.20 3.31
N PRO A 222 11.30 5.77 2.20
CA PRO A 222 10.81 5.41 0.87
C PRO A 222 10.94 3.92 0.55
N VAL A 223 11.95 3.26 1.09
CA VAL A 223 12.18 1.81 0.89
C VAL A 223 11.12 0.99 1.59
N ILE A 224 10.85 1.28 2.86
CA ILE A 224 9.83 0.57 3.65
C ILE A 224 8.43 0.93 3.14
N GLY A 225 8.18 2.22 2.95
CA GLY A 225 6.90 2.72 2.48
C GLY A 225 6.47 2.13 1.14
N SER A 226 7.39 2.03 0.17
CA SER A 226 7.08 1.42 -1.12
C SER A 226 6.69 -0.06 -1.01
N LYS A 227 7.36 -0.82 -0.16
CA LYS A 227 7.05 -2.24 0.08
C LYS A 227 5.69 -2.43 0.76
N LEU A 228 5.42 -1.63 1.78
CA LEU A 228 4.13 -1.68 2.48
C LEU A 228 2.97 -1.26 1.56
N LYS A 229 3.17 -0.23 0.74
CA LYS A 229 2.18 0.18 -0.27
C LYS A 229 1.88 -0.95 -1.25
N LYS A 230 2.89 -1.68 -1.73
CA LYS A 230 2.69 -2.82 -2.64
C LYS A 230 1.94 -3.97 -1.98
N LEU A 231 2.27 -4.31 -0.72
CA LEU A 231 1.52 -5.33 0.02
C LEU A 231 0.07 -4.90 0.26
N TYR A 232 -0.15 -3.65 0.60
CA TYR A 232 -1.50 -3.09 0.74
C TYR A 232 -2.26 -3.13 -0.59
N SER A 233 -1.63 -2.72 -1.71
CA SER A 233 -2.24 -2.80 -3.04
C SER A 233 -2.60 -4.23 -3.41
N ALA A 234 -1.72 -5.21 -3.11
CA ALA A 234 -2.02 -6.62 -3.32
C ALA A 234 -3.25 -7.09 -2.55
N ALA A 235 -3.35 -6.72 -1.28
CA ALA A 235 -4.50 -7.06 -0.43
C ALA A 235 -5.79 -6.39 -0.91
N THR A 236 -5.71 -5.12 -1.31
CA THR A 236 -6.85 -4.35 -1.82
C THR A 236 -7.32 -4.92 -3.16
N GLU A 237 -6.40 -5.21 -4.08
CA GLU A 237 -6.67 -5.81 -5.38
C GLU A 237 -7.35 -7.18 -5.23
N TRP A 238 -6.81 -8.02 -4.35
CA TRP A 238 -7.39 -9.31 -4.02
C TRP A 238 -8.82 -9.19 -3.49
N ASN A 239 -9.05 -8.29 -2.52
CA ASN A 239 -10.37 -8.11 -1.93
C ASN A 239 -11.38 -7.50 -2.92
N TYR A 240 -10.95 -6.51 -3.71
CA TYR A 240 -11.81 -5.82 -4.67
C TYR A 240 -12.24 -6.73 -5.83
N ASN A 241 -11.34 -7.59 -6.31
CA ASN A 241 -11.56 -8.48 -7.44
C ASN A 241 -11.85 -9.93 -7.04
N ARG A 242 -12.20 -10.18 -5.77
CA ARG A 242 -12.40 -11.54 -5.24
C ARG A 242 -13.35 -12.40 -6.08
N ASP A 243 -14.43 -11.81 -6.56
CA ASP A 243 -15.43 -12.50 -7.36
C ASP A 243 -14.85 -12.86 -8.75
N ALA A 244 -14.11 -11.95 -9.40
CA ALA A 244 -13.42 -12.22 -10.66
C ALA A 244 -12.30 -13.25 -10.50
N ILE A 245 -11.50 -13.16 -9.44
CA ILE A 245 -10.42 -14.12 -9.15
C ILE A 245 -10.95 -15.55 -9.07
N SER A 246 -12.13 -15.74 -8.46
CA SER A 246 -12.71 -17.07 -8.34
C SER A 246 -13.32 -17.60 -9.64
N GLU A 247 -13.83 -16.73 -10.51
CA GLU A 247 -14.44 -17.12 -11.80
C GLU A 247 -13.39 -17.36 -12.90
N MET A 248 -12.34 -16.54 -12.96
CA MET A 248 -11.33 -16.62 -14.01
C MET A 248 -10.35 -17.79 -13.84
N GLY A 249 -10.26 -18.41 -12.67
CA GLY A 249 -9.40 -19.57 -12.43
C GLY A 249 -7.91 -19.27 -12.74
N MET A 250 -7.28 -20.09 -13.58
CA MET A 250 -5.87 -19.95 -13.99
C MET A 250 -5.68 -19.11 -15.27
N ASP A 251 -6.51 -18.12 -15.50
CA ASP A 251 -6.36 -17.21 -16.63
C ASP A 251 -5.21 -16.23 -16.38
N ILE A 252 -4.49 -15.85 -17.46
CA ILE A 252 -3.41 -14.85 -17.40
C ILE A 252 -3.95 -13.46 -17.02
N ASP A 253 -5.21 -13.19 -17.33
CA ASP A 253 -5.89 -11.93 -17.04
C ASP A 253 -6.47 -11.88 -15.62
N ASN A 254 -6.33 -12.99 -14.87
CA ASN A 254 -6.83 -13.04 -13.48
C ASN A 254 -6.15 -12.00 -12.60
N PRO A 255 -6.91 -11.14 -11.89
CA PRO A 255 -6.36 -10.13 -10.98
C PRO A 255 -5.47 -10.70 -9.86
N ALA A 256 -5.54 -12.00 -9.58
CA ALA A 256 -4.63 -12.67 -8.67
C ALA A 256 -3.16 -12.58 -9.12
N ILE A 257 -2.91 -12.48 -10.43
CA ILE A 257 -1.55 -12.30 -10.99
C ILE A 257 -0.99 -10.94 -10.60
N ASP A 258 -1.79 -9.87 -10.68
CA ASP A 258 -1.36 -8.53 -10.24
C ASP A 258 -1.11 -8.47 -8.73
N ALA A 259 -2.01 -9.06 -7.95
CA ALA A 259 -1.85 -9.15 -6.51
C ALA A 259 -0.56 -9.92 -6.16
N GLY A 260 -0.34 -11.07 -6.82
CA GLY A 260 0.88 -11.87 -6.68
C GLY A 260 2.13 -11.11 -7.12
N ALA A 261 2.08 -10.40 -8.24
CA ALA A 261 3.18 -9.57 -8.74
C ALA A 261 3.55 -8.46 -7.74
N ASN A 262 2.57 -7.81 -7.13
CA ASN A 262 2.81 -6.81 -6.08
C ASN A 262 3.50 -7.43 -4.84
N VAL A 263 3.11 -8.63 -4.42
CA VAL A 263 3.76 -9.34 -3.30
C VAL A 263 5.22 -9.69 -3.65
N ILE A 264 5.45 -10.28 -4.83
CA ILE A 264 6.81 -10.64 -5.30
C ILE A 264 7.68 -9.39 -5.37
N GLU A 265 7.16 -8.29 -5.91
CA GLU A 265 7.89 -7.03 -6.01
C GLU A 265 8.22 -6.44 -4.63
N ALA A 266 7.31 -6.53 -3.67
CA ALA A 266 7.56 -6.09 -2.29
C ALA A 266 8.69 -6.90 -1.62
N LEU A 267 8.75 -8.21 -1.86
CA LEU A 267 9.72 -9.11 -1.23
C LEU A 267 11.08 -9.14 -1.93
N THR A 268 11.10 -9.06 -3.27
CA THR A 268 12.30 -9.29 -4.07
C THR A 268 12.90 -8.05 -4.71
N ASN A 269 12.18 -6.93 -4.74
CA ASN A 269 12.47 -5.71 -5.52
C ASN A 269 12.52 -5.95 -7.06
N LEU A 270 12.03 -7.08 -7.55
CA LEU A 270 11.87 -7.30 -8.99
C LEU A 270 10.62 -6.55 -9.46
N PRO A 271 10.66 -5.79 -10.56
CA PRO A 271 9.53 -4.99 -11.04
C PRO A 271 8.48 -5.87 -11.75
N THR A 272 7.96 -6.87 -11.04
CA THR A 272 7.07 -7.89 -11.60
C THR A 272 5.77 -7.30 -12.09
N LYS A 273 5.17 -6.35 -11.38
CA LYS A 273 3.95 -5.68 -11.85
C LYS A 273 4.17 -4.91 -13.16
N ARG A 274 5.31 -4.23 -13.30
CA ARG A 274 5.65 -3.55 -14.56
C ARG A 274 5.87 -4.52 -15.72
N ILE A 275 6.36 -5.74 -15.44
CA ILE A 275 6.52 -6.78 -16.45
C ILE A 275 5.14 -7.26 -16.92
N VAL A 276 4.22 -7.55 -15.98
CA VAL A 276 2.83 -7.91 -16.30
C VAL A 276 2.18 -6.82 -17.14
N GLN A 277 2.21 -5.58 -16.68
CA GLN A 277 1.65 -4.43 -17.40
C GLN A 277 2.23 -4.26 -18.82
N LYS A 278 3.54 -4.47 -19.00
CA LYS A 278 4.15 -4.41 -20.33
C LYS A 278 3.68 -5.53 -21.23
N ILE A 279 3.45 -6.73 -20.71
CA ILE A 279 2.90 -7.85 -21.47
C ILE A 279 1.48 -7.52 -21.91
N ASP A 280 0.65 -7.01 -21.02
CA ASP A 280 -0.72 -6.57 -21.31
C ASP A 280 -0.72 -5.46 -22.38
N ASN A 281 0.07 -4.41 -22.19
CA ASN A 281 0.21 -3.32 -23.15
C ASN A 281 0.63 -3.82 -24.56
N LEU A 282 1.56 -4.77 -24.63
CA LEU A 282 2.00 -5.33 -25.91
C LEU A 282 0.90 -6.16 -26.56
N ARG A 283 0.11 -6.90 -25.77
CA ARG A 283 -1.02 -7.66 -26.26
C ARG A 283 -2.11 -6.73 -26.80
N ASP A 284 -2.54 -5.76 -26.01
CA ASP A 284 -3.57 -4.78 -26.39
C ASP A 284 -3.12 -3.94 -27.61
N ALA A 285 -1.82 -3.61 -27.71
CA ALA A 285 -1.27 -2.95 -28.90
C ALA A 285 -1.26 -3.85 -30.14
N ALA A 286 -1.14 -5.17 -29.98
CA ALA A 286 -1.10 -6.13 -31.10
C ALA A 286 -2.51 -6.54 -31.57
N GLN A 287 -3.45 -6.72 -30.66
CA GLN A 287 -4.74 -7.38 -30.90
C GLN A 287 -5.94 -6.41 -30.81
N GLY A 288 -5.85 -5.33 -30.07
CA GLY A 288 -6.97 -4.42 -29.82
C GLY A 288 -7.32 -3.54 -31.02
N ASP A 289 -8.58 -3.08 -31.06
CA ASP A 289 -9.11 -2.14 -32.06
C ASP A 289 -8.65 -0.68 -31.79
N ASN A 290 -7.57 -0.54 -31.04
CA ASN A 290 -7.02 0.74 -30.62
C ASN A 290 -6.41 1.54 -31.80
N GLN A 291 -6.48 2.85 -31.75
CA GLN A 291 -5.90 3.74 -32.75
C GLN A 291 -4.37 3.60 -32.81
N MET A 292 -3.77 3.87 -33.96
CA MET A 292 -2.33 3.69 -34.19
C MET A 292 -1.46 4.43 -33.16
N TRP A 293 -1.82 5.66 -32.79
CA TRP A 293 -1.09 6.42 -31.79
C TRP A 293 -1.19 5.82 -30.37
N GLN A 294 -2.36 5.25 -30.02
CA GLN A 294 -2.56 4.54 -28.74
C GLN A 294 -1.69 3.29 -28.71
N ARG A 295 -1.66 2.50 -29.78
CA ARG A 295 -0.81 1.30 -29.90
C ARG A 295 0.66 1.64 -29.75
N ILE A 296 1.15 2.72 -30.40
CA ILE A 296 2.52 3.18 -30.27
C ILE A 296 2.80 3.61 -28.82
N SER A 297 1.89 4.34 -28.19
CA SER A 297 2.03 4.79 -26.80
C SER A 297 2.11 3.61 -25.83
N MET A 298 1.28 2.58 -26.00
CA MET A 298 1.33 1.36 -25.18
C MET A 298 2.68 0.61 -25.34
N VAL A 299 3.20 0.50 -26.55
CA VAL A 299 4.54 -0.07 -26.79
C VAL A 299 5.63 0.73 -26.10
N LEU A 300 5.51 2.07 -26.06
CA LEU A 300 6.41 2.96 -25.33
C LEU A 300 6.26 2.85 -23.80
N GLY A 301 5.22 2.18 -23.31
CA GLY A 301 5.02 1.88 -21.90
C GLY A 301 3.94 2.69 -21.19
N TYR A 302 3.14 3.46 -21.95
CA TYR A 302 1.95 4.13 -21.41
C TYR A 302 0.85 3.10 -21.16
N PRO A 303 0.21 3.06 -19.99
CA PRO A 303 -0.89 2.15 -19.74
C PRO A 303 -2.12 2.56 -20.57
N GLY A 304 -2.88 1.57 -21.06
CA GLY A 304 -4.03 1.80 -21.93
C GLY A 304 -5.05 2.78 -21.36
N TRP A 305 -5.38 2.63 -20.08
CA TRP A 305 -6.32 3.52 -19.39
C TRP A 305 -5.91 5.01 -19.41
N SER A 306 -4.61 5.33 -19.39
CA SER A 306 -4.12 6.72 -19.38
C SER A 306 -4.26 7.43 -20.73
N ILE A 307 -4.49 6.69 -21.79
CA ILE A 307 -4.61 7.18 -23.16
C ILE A 307 -5.98 6.85 -23.78
N GLY A 308 -6.94 6.42 -22.94
CA GLY A 308 -8.28 6.04 -23.38
C GLY A 308 -8.29 4.85 -24.36
N ALA A 309 -7.30 3.94 -24.26
CA ALA A 309 -7.26 2.73 -25.04
C ALA A 309 -8.11 1.65 -24.37
N GLU A 310 -8.82 0.86 -25.18
CA GLU A 310 -9.54 -0.31 -24.70
C GLU A 310 -8.56 -1.42 -24.31
N SER A 311 -8.85 -2.13 -23.22
CA SER A 311 -8.06 -3.26 -22.73
C SER A 311 -8.94 -4.49 -22.62
N ASP A 312 -8.60 -5.52 -23.39
CA ASP A 312 -9.29 -6.83 -23.37
C ASP A 312 -9.31 -7.43 -21.95
N ARG A 313 -8.24 -7.18 -21.19
CA ARG A 313 -8.15 -7.64 -19.81
C ARG A 313 -9.14 -6.96 -18.88
N GLU A 314 -9.31 -5.63 -18.99
CA GLU A 314 -10.24 -4.89 -18.14
C GLU A 314 -11.68 -5.32 -18.41
N GLU A 315 -12.02 -5.59 -19.67
CA GLU A 315 -13.31 -6.12 -20.06
C GLU A 315 -13.55 -7.51 -19.49
N SER A 316 -12.60 -8.43 -19.67
CA SER A 316 -12.65 -9.80 -19.14
C SER A 316 -12.82 -9.82 -17.60
N VAL A 317 -12.08 -8.97 -16.89
CA VAL A 317 -12.18 -8.83 -15.42
C VAL A 317 -13.55 -8.27 -15.02
N ARG A 318 -14.09 -7.31 -15.77
CA ARG A 318 -15.41 -6.71 -15.51
C ARG A 318 -16.53 -7.74 -15.68
N GLU A 319 -16.46 -8.52 -16.74
CA GLU A 319 -17.40 -9.62 -17.01
C GLU A 319 -17.34 -10.69 -15.92
N ALA A 320 -16.16 -11.23 -15.64
CA ALA A 320 -15.96 -12.23 -14.59
C ALA A 320 -16.42 -11.74 -13.21
N LYS A 321 -16.19 -10.46 -12.90
CA LYS A 321 -16.68 -9.85 -11.66
C LYS A 321 -18.20 -9.78 -11.60
N SER A 322 -18.87 -9.52 -12.73
CA SER A 322 -20.33 -9.49 -12.82
C SER A 322 -20.92 -10.88 -12.65
N GLU A 323 -20.32 -11.89 -13.27
CA GLU A 323 -20.73 -13.30 -13.17
C GLU A 323 -20.51 -13.85 -11.75
N GLY A 324 -19.32 -13.61 -11.17
CA GLY A 324 -19.01 -14.03 -9.81
C GLY A 324 -19.98 -13.44 -8.78
N LYS A 325 -20.40 -12.18 -8.96
CA LYS A 325 -21.44 -11.58 -8.11
C LYS A 325 -22.79 -12.27 -8.28
N LYS A 326 -23.18 -12.65 -9.49
CA LYS A 326 -24.43 -13.41 -9.77
C LYS A 326 -24.36 -14.79 -9.12
N ASN A 327 -23.26 -15.51 -9.32
CA ASN A 327 -23.05 -16.85 -8.78
C ASN A 327 -23.06 -16.84 -7.24
N ARG A 328 -22.43 -15.85 -6.62
CA ARG A 328 -22.44 -15.68 -5.17
C ARG A 328 -23.84 -15.37 -4.62
N LYS A 329 -24.65 -14.57 -5.32
CA LYS A 329 -26.04 -14.32 -4.94
C LYS A 329 -26.89 -15.60 -5.06
N ASN A 330 -26.70 -16.35 -6.15
CA ASN A 330 -27.41 -17.61 -6.38
C ASN A 330 -27.04 -18.67 -5.34
N ASN A 331 -25.76 -18.83 -5.03
CA ASN A 331 -25.31 -19.76 -4.01
C ASN A 331 -25.84 -19.38 -2.61
N LYS A 332 -25.89 -18.08 -2.28
CA LYS A 332 -26.43 -17.62 -1.01
C LYS A 332 -27.95 -17.87 -0.91
N SER A 333 -28.70 -17.67 -2.01
CA SER A 333 -30.13 -17.99 -2.04
C SER A 333 -30.36 -19.50 -1.99
N GLN A 334 -29.56 -20.33 -2.65
CA GLN A 334 -29.67 -21.80 -2.53
C GLN A 334 -29.34 -22.29 -1.11
N GLN A 335 -28.31 -21.73 -0.46
CA GLN A 335 -27.99 -22.07 0.93
C GLN A 335 -29.12 -21.66 1.90
N SER A 336 -29.73 -20.48 1.69
CA SER A 336 -30.85 -20.03 2.52
C SER A 336 -32.08 -20.90 2.32
N ASN A 337 -32.37 -21.32 1.09
CA ASN A 337 -33.48 -22.23 0.77
C ASN A 337 -33.25 -23.64 1.34
N ALA A 338 -31.99 -24.16 1.24
CA ALA A 338 -31.62 -25.44 1.82
C ALA A 338 -31.72 -25.42 3.36
N ALA A 339 -31.32 -24.31 3.99
CA ALA A 339 -31.44 -24.11 5.42
C ALA A 339 -32.90 -24.06 5.85
N ALA A 340 -33.75 -23.31 5.13
CA ALA A 340 -35.21 -23.24 5.38
C ALA A 340 -35.87 -24.59 5.18
N GLU A 341 -35.48 -25.34 4.16
CA GLU A 341 -36.01 -26.70 3.94
C GLU A 341 -35.60 -27.67 5.04
N SER A 342 -34.35 -27.57 5.53
CA SER A 342 -33.87 -28.39 6.64
C SER A 342 -34.59 -28.06 7.96
N GLU A 343 -34.93 -26.79 8.18
CA GLU A 343 -35.70 -26.34 9.34
C GLU A 343 -37.17 -26.81 9.27
N ASN A 344 -37.77 -26.72 8.10
CA ASN A 344 -39.11 -27.22 7.87
C ASN A 344 -39.20 -28.75 8.07
N LYS A 345 -38.21 -29.52 7.60
CA LYS A 345 -38.13 -30.97 7.87
C LYS A 345 -37.98 -31.28 9.37
N ARG A 346 -37.21 -30.49 10.11
CA ARG A 346 -37.07 -30.62 11.57
C ARG A 346 -38.36 -30.30 12.30
N ASP A 347 -39.09 -29.27 11.85
CA ASP A 347 -40.38 -28.91 12.47
C ASP A 347 -41.48 -29.93 12.16
N GLN A 348 -41.51 -30.49 10.95
CA GLN A 348 -42.41 -31.61 10.62
C GLN A 348 -42.10 -32.86 11.48
N GLN A 349 -40.84 -33.14 11.72
CA GLN A 349 -40.40 -34.25 12.58
C GLN A 349 -40.75 -34.00 14.04
N ARG A 350 -40.65 -32.76 14.52
CA ARG A 350 -41.10 -32.33 15.86
C ARG A 350 -42.60 -32.45 15.99
N GLN A 351 -43.38 -32.07 14.97
CA GLN A 351 -44.86 -32.23 14.96
C GLN A 351 -45.28 -33.69 14.95
N ARG A 352 -44.61 -34.55 14.17
CA ARG A 352 -44.89 -36.00 14.21
C ARG A 352 -44.59 -36.62 15.57
N ASN A 353 -43.51 -36.19 16.22
CA ASN A 353 -43.12 -36.68 17.55
C ASN A 353 -44.01 -36.10 18.68
N SER A 354 -44.60 -34.91 18.50
CA SER A 354 -45.50 -34.30 19.48
C SER A 354 -46.89 -34.96 19.55
N GLY A 355 -47.23 -35.74 18.52
CA GLY A 355 -48.50 -36.54 18.51
C GLY A 355 -48.47 -37.80 19.35
N GLN A 356 -47.29 -38.29 19.75
CA GLN A 356 -47.17 -39.46 20.61
C GLN A 356 -47.11 -39.07 22.10
N THR A 357 -48.28 -39.08 22.75
CA THR A 357 -48.32 -38.90 24.21
C THR A 357 -47.94 -40.22 24.90
N VAL A 358 -46.80 -40.28 25.50
CA VAL A 358 -46.32 -41.41 26.31
C VAL A 358 -46.54 -41.08 27.79
N THR A 359 -46.93 -42.08 28.61
CA THR A 359 -47.00 -41.87 30.06
C THR A 359 -45.64 -41.67 30.68
N CYS A 360 -45.52 -40.72 31.60
CA CYS A 360 -44.29 -40.39 32.28
C CYS A 360 -43.62 -41.60 32.93
N ALA A 361 -42.36 -41.82 32.71
CA ALA A 361 -41.61 -42.99 33.27
C ALA A 361 -41.21 -42.82 34.74
N ALA A 362 -41.44 -41.63 35.35
CA ALA A 362 -41.08 -41.41 36.76
C ALA A 362 -41.99 -42.19 37.71
N VAL A 363 -41.36 -42.72 38.79
CA VAL A 363 -42.03 -43.35 39.92
C VAL A 363 -42.13 -42.32 41.05
N THR A 364 -43.32 -42.11 41.60
CA THR A 364 -43.57 -41.20 42.73
C THR A 364 -42.94 -41.77 44.04
N GLY A 365 -42.70 -40.91 45.03
CA GLY A 365 -42.14 -41.35 46.33
C GLY A 365 -42.93 -42.43 47.08
N GLY A 366 -44.17 -42.74 46.64
CA GLY A 366 -44.95 -43.86 47.13
C GLY A 366 -44.93 -45.12 46.27
N GLY A 367 -43.94 -45.25 45.32
CA GLY A 367 -43.77 -46.46 44.51
C GLY A 367 -44.73 -46.62 43.30
N THR A 368 -45.63 -45.66 43.05
CA THR A 368 -46.57 -45.73 41.95
C THR A 368 -46.03 -44.92 40.75
N ARG A 369 -46.28 -45.36 39.48
CA ARG A 369 -45.93 -44.61 38.27
C ARG A 369 -46.70 -43.30 38.14
N CYS A 370 -46.01 -42.26 37.70
CA CYS A 370 -46.64 -41.00 37.42
C CYS A 370 -47.71 -41.14 36.31
N LYS A 371 -48.91 -40.63 36.54
CA LYS A 371 -50.07 -40.75 35.61
C LYS A 371 -50.04 -39.60 34.54
N ASN A 372 -49.15 -38.63 34.62
CA ASN A 372 -49.10 -37.54 33.69
C ASN A 372 -48.54 -38.00 32.33
N LYS A 373 -49.12 -37.49 31.25
CA LYS A 373 -48.68 -37.75 29.88
C LYS A 373 -47.57 -36.74 29.50
N THR A 374 -46.56 -37.18 28.74
CA THR A 374 -45.53 -36.32 28.19
C THR A 374 -45.99 -35.74 26.87
N LYS A 375 -45.85 -34.43 26.67
CA LYS A 375 -46.29 -33.73 25.43
C LYS A 375 -45.29 -33.74 24.29
N SER A 376 -44.09 -34.27 24.46
CA SER A 376 -42.98 -34.07 23.49
C SER A 376 -42.14 -35.31 23.23
N GLY A 377 -42.66 -36.52 23.38
CA GLY A 377 -41.86 -37.73 23.17
C GLY A 377 -40.72 -37.94 24.21
N GLY A 378 -40.62 -37.07 25.19
CA GLY A 378 -39.67 -37.20 26.30
C GLY A 378 -40.15 -38.31 27.29
N ALA A 379 -39.25 -39.01 27.94
CA ALA A 379 -39.59 -40.06 28.93
C ALA A 379 -40.26 -39.50 30.19
N TYR A 380 -40.21 -38.21 30.46
CA TYR A 380 -40.66 -37.55 31.69
C TYR A 380 -41.64 -36.41 31.40
N CYS A 381 -42.65 -36.21 32.27
CA CYS A 381 -43.56 -35.05 32.18
C CYS A 381 -42.88 -33.79 32.70
N SER A 382 -43.43 -32.61 32.41
CA SER A 382 -42.89 -31.29 32.77
C SER A 382 -42.61 -31.09 34.29
N TYR A 383 -43.24 -31.89 35.14
CA TYR A 383 -42.97 -31.93 36.58
C TYR A 383 -41.70 -32.72 36.91
N HIS A 384 -41.43 -33.81 36.19
CA HIS A 384 -40.30 -34.69 36.43
C HIS A 384 -39.06 -34.35 35.58
N GLU A 385 -39.26 -33.60 34.50
CA GLU A 385 -38.17 -33.07 33.68
C GLU A 385 -37.40 -31.95 34.40
N LYS A 386 -38.08 -31.22 35.30
CA LYS A 386 -37.48 -30.18 36.14
C LYS A 386 -36.83 -30.66 37.44
N VAL A 387 -36.97 -31.95 37.78
CA VAL A 387 -36.25 -32.53 38.91
C VAL A 387 -34.88 -32.95 38.42
N PRO A 388 -33.82 -32.21 38.76
CA PRO A 388 -32.46 -32.65 38.41
C PRO A 388 -32.28 -34.01 39.07
N GLN A 389 -31.93 -35.05 38.32
CA GLN A 389 -31.40 -36.26 38.87
C GLN A 389 -30.26 -35.86 39.83
N SER A 390 -30.39 -36.23 41.10
CA SER A 390 -29.60 -35.83 42.24
C SER A 390 -28.12 -35.65 41.86
N SER A 391 -27.74 -34.45 41.50
CA SER A 391 -26.34 -34.06 41.67
C SER A 391 -26.13 -33.96 43.18
N THR A 392 -25.57 -34.98 43.75
CA THR A 392 -25.17 -35.00 45.15
C THR A 392 -24.37 -33.71 45.41
N GLN A 393 -24.99 -32.83 46.18
CA GLN A 393 -24.25 -31.64 46.63
C GLN A 393 -23.18 -32.09 47.57
N VAL A 394 -21.91 -31.91 47.16
CA VAL A 394 -20.75 -32.19 48.00
C VAL A 394 -20.38 -30.97 48.82
N GLN A 395 -19.92 -31.18 50.03
CA GLN A 395 -19.42 -30.10 50.86
C GLN A 395 -18.15 -29.49 50.20
N CYS A 396 -18.04 -28.19 50.18
CA CYS A 396 -16.89 -27.48 49.60
C CYS A 396 -15.56 -28.02 50.17
N SER A 397 -14.62 -28.33 49.29
CA SER A 397 -13.32 -28.91 49.66
C SER A 397 -12.36 -27.91 50.29
N HIS A 398 -12.65 -26.63 50.29
CA HIS A 398 -11.77 -25.58 50.81
C HIS A 398 -11.67 -25.64 52.33
N VAL A 399 -10.45 -25.59 52.85
CA VAL A 399 -10.14 -25.51 54.27
C VAL A 399 -9.75 -24.07 54.65
N LYS A 400 -10.44 -23.46 55.62
CA LYS A 400 -10.16 -22.08 56.08
C LYS A 400 -8.88 -22.07 56.93
N LYS A 401 -8.21 -20.87 56.99
CA LYS A 401 -7.13 -20.65 57.95
C LYS A 401 -7.63 -20.98 59.38
N GLY A 402 -7.13 -22.07 59.95
CA GLY A 402 -7.64 -22.59 61.23
C GLY A 402 -8.18 -24.03 61.15
N GLY A 403 -7.99 -24.76 60.03
CA GLY A 403 -8.22 -26.18 59.87
C GLY A 403 -9.69 -26.61 59.72
N LYS A 404 -10.67 -25.69 59.74
CA LYS A 404 -12.09 -26.04 59.57
C LYS A 404 -12.53 -25.96 58.12
N ARG A 405 -13.18 -27.01 57.62
CA ARG A 405 -13.77 -27.04 56.27
C ARG A 405 -14.88 -26.03 56.09
N CYS A 406 -14.97 -25.47 54.87
CA CYS A 406 -16.10 -24.61 54.49
C CYS A 406 -17.42 -25.41 54.61
N LYS A 407 -18.42 -24.82 55.27
CA LYS A 407 -19.74 -25.47 55.47
C LYS A 407 -20.68 -25.40 54.28
N MET A 408 -20.30 -24.65 53.20
CA MET A 408 -21.11 -24.51 51.99
C MET A 408 -21.11 -25.79 51.17
N LYS A 409 -22.27 -26.16 50.65
CA LYS A 409 -22.42 -27.25 49.68
C LYS A 409 -22.34 -26.68 48.26
N THR A 410 -21.69 -27.42 47.35
CA THR A 410 -21.50 -27.01 45.94
C THR A 410 -21.93 -28.11 44.99
N LYS A 411 -22.35 -27.70 43.80
CA LYS A 411 -22.60 -28.59 42.66
C LYS A 411 -21.49 -28.49 41.62
N ASN A 412 -20.46 -27.65 41.84
CA ASN A 412 -19.37 -27.47 40.91
C ASN A 412 -18.51 -28.72 40.82
N LYS A 413 -18.08 -29.08 39.61
CA LYS A 413 -17.18 -30.22 39.35
C LYS A 413 -15.82 -30.06 40.07
N SER A 414 -15.40 -28.80 40.35
CA SER A 414 -14.19 -28.51 41.12
C SER A 414 -14.27 -28.90 42.61
N GLY A 415 -15.48 -29.20 43.11
CA GLY A 415 -15.73 -29.45 44.53
C GLY A 415 -15.61 -28.21 45.41
N LYS A 416 -15.46 -27.01 44.84
CA LYS A 416 -15.36 -25.74 45.55
C LYS A 416 -16.66 -24.91 45.38
N CYS A 417 -17.04 -24.16 46.42
CA CYS A 417 -18.18 -23.27 46.32
C CYS A 417 -17.79 -21.95 45.61
N MET A 418 -18.79 -21.16 45.20
CA MET A 418 -18.62 -19.92 44.45
C MET A 418 -17.72 -18.83 45.11
N TYR A 419 -17.41 -19.02 46.39
CA TYR A 419 -16.48 -18.12 47.12
C TYR A 419 -15.04 -18.64 47.17
N HIS A 420 -14.79 -19.87 46.66
CA HIS A 420 -13.50 -20.53 46.75
C HIS A 420 -13.06 -21.16 45.42
N ASP A 421 -13.80 -20.87 44.34
CA ASP A 421 -13.48 -21.37 43.00
C ASP A 421 -12.42 -20.54 42.33
#